data_d3fed863881c6cd920a2d660f51bf34e
#
_entry.id   d3fed863881c6cd920a2d660f51bf34e
#
_cell.length_a   1.000
_cell.length_b   1.000
_cell.length_c   1.000
_cell.angle_alpha   90.00
_cell.angle_beta   90.00
_cell.angle_gamma   90.00
#
_symmetry.space_group_name_H-M   'P 1'
#
loop_
_entity.id
_entity.type
_entity.pdbx_description
1 polymer ?
#
loop_
_entity_poly.entity_id
_entity_poly.type
_entity_poly.pdbx_seq_one_letter_code
_entity_poly.pdbx_strand_id
1 'polypeptide(L)'
;MSCTPRLTQMLRSSGFRMTPQRLAILQALHDGGHLSPAQIFERVHQTGMTEATVYRTLDFLAGNGILLVADRGNGHLAYELSGESHHHIICRTCGKQMEVDPALLAPAISQMESETGYRLNAGHLTFFGLCPECQTNSR
;
A
#
# COMPACT_ATOMS: atom_id res chain seq x y z
N MET A 1 -8.86 3.76 9.84
CA MET A 1 -8.85 2.30 10.08
C MET A 1 -7.51 1.73 9.66
N SER A 2 -6.94 0.91 10.51
CA SER A 2 -5.63 0.29 10.25
C SER A 2 -5.78 -0.98 9.42
N CYS A 3 -4.86 -1.21 8.48
CA CYS A 3 -4.81 -2.47 7.73
C CYS A 3 -3.89 -3.50 8.40
N THR A 4 -3.52 -3.28 9.65
CA THR A 4 -2.64 -4.16 10.40
C THR A 4 -3.07 -5.63 10.38
N PRO A 5 -4.36 -5.97 10.60
CA PRO A 5 -4.77 -7.39 10.55
C PRO A 5 -4.54 -8.02 9.18
N ARG A 6 -4.76 -7.26 8.11
CA ARG A 6 -4.56 -7.75 6.74
C ARG A 6 -3.08 -8.00 6.46
N LEU A 7 -2.23 -7.06 6.87
CA LEU A 7 -0.79 -7.19 6.68
C LEU A 7 -0.22 -8.33 7.51
N THR A 8 -0.69 -8.48 8.73
CA THR A 8 -0.29 -9.59 9.59
C THR A 8 -0.70 -10.93 8.97
N GLN A 9 -1.91 -11.00 8.44
CA GLN A 9 -2.40 -12.21 7.79
C GLN A 9 -1.57 -12.55 6.55
N MET A 10 -1.16 -11.53 5.79
CA MET A 10 -0.31 -11.72 4.62
C MET A 10 1.02 -12.39 4.99
N LEU A 11 1.67 -11.92 6.05
CA LEU A 11 2.91 -12.53 6.53
C LEU A 11 2.69 -13.97 7.01
N ARG A 12 1.64 -14.18 7.81
CA ARG A 12 1.33 -15.49 8.36
C ARG A 12 0.98 -16.51 7.29
N SER A 13 0.19 -16.11 6.31
CA SER A 13 -0.20 -17.02 5.22
C SER A 13 0.98 -17.38 4.33
N SER A 14 2.00 -16.54 4.29
CA SER A 14 3.26 -16.83 3.58
C SER A 14 4.24 -17.64 4.42
N GLY A 15 3.87 -18.02 5.64
CA GLY A 15 4.70 -18.84 6.52
C GLY A 15 5.77 -18.05 7.26
N PHE A 16 5.69 -16.72 7.28
CA PHE A 16 6.70 -15.90 7.93
C PHE A 16 6.23 -15.37 9.26
N ARG A 17 7.20 -15.23 10.17
CA ARG A 17 6.95 -14.66 11.46
C ARG A 17 6.70 -13.16 11.34
N MET A 18 5.65 -12.68 11.98
CA MET A 18 5.38 -11.25 12.07
C MET A 18 6.30 -10.65 13.14
N THR A 19 7.11 -9.67 12.73
CA THR A 19 7.93 -8.88 13.66
C THR A 19 7.51 -7.42 13.57
N PRO A 20 7.77 -6.63 14.62
CA PRO A 20 7.46 -5.21 14.56
C PRO A 20 8.11 -4.49 13.40
N GLN A 21 9.36 -4.86 13.06
CA GLN A 21 10.07 -4.25 11.94
C GLN A 21 9.40 -4.54 10.61
N ARG A 22 9.03 -5.81 10.39
CA ARG A 22 8.33 -6.21 9.17
C ARG A 22 6.98 -5.51 9.04
N LEU A 23 6.24 -5.47 10.14
CA LEU A 23 4.94 -4.82 10.13
C LEU A 23 5.06 -3.32 9.86
N ALA A 24 6.04 -2.64 10.45
CA ALA A 24 6.24 -1.22 10.24
C ALA A 24 6.52 -0.90 8.76
N ILE A 25 7.34 -1.71 8.11
CA ILE A 25 7.65 -1.54 6.69
C ILE A 25 6.43 -1.80 5.82
N LEU A 26 5.69 -2.88 6.11
CA LEU A 26 4.48 -3.19 5.35
C LEU A 26 3.43 -2.09 5.51
N GLN A 27 3.29 -1.55 6.71
CA GLN A 27 2.34 -0.47 6.95
C GLN A 27 2.74 0.81 6.20
N ALA A 28 4.05 1.13 6.18
CA ALA A 28 4.54 2.28 5.42
C ALA A 28 4.24 2.13 3.93
N LEU A 29 4.45 0.95 3.37
CA LEU A 29 4.17 0.68 1.97
C LEU A 29 2.68 0.65 1.67
N HIS A 30 1.88 0.17 2.59
CA HIS A 30 0.43 0.21 2.46
C HIS A 30 -0.05 1.65 2.36
N ASP A 31 0.44 2.53 3.23
CA ASP A 31 0.02 3.92 3.28
C ASP A 31 0.59 4.75 2.14
N GLY A 32 1.80 4.43 1.71
CA GLY A 32 2.51 5.21 0.70
C GLY A 32 2.40 4.70 -0.73
N GLY A 33 1.99 3.46 -0.91
CA GLY A 33 1.87 2.82 -2.23
C GLY A 33 3.22 2.37 -2.79
N HIS A 34 3.94 3.30 -3.38
CA HIS A 34 5.27 3.05 -3.96
C HIS A 34 6.28 3.91 -3.25
N LEU A 35 7.26 3.30 -2.61
CA LEU A 35 8.27 4.04 -1.86
C LEU A 35 9.66 3.53 -2.17
N SER A 36 10.61 4.48 -2.23
CA SER A 36 12.03 4.15 -2.26
C SER A 36 12.50 3.73 -0.86
N PRO A 37 13.64 3.05 -0.74
CA PRO A 37 14.18 2.71 0.57
C PRO A 37 14.37 3.93 1.48
N ALA A 38 14.80 5.06 0.93
CA ALA A 38 14.97 6.28 1.70
C ALA A 38 13.63 6.80 2.25
N GLN A 39 12.58 6.76 1.42
CA GLN A 39 11.25 7.16 1.85
C GLN A 39 10.69 6.22 2.91
N ILE A 40 10.97 4.93 2.78
CA ILE A 40 10.55 3.94 3.78
C ILE A 40 11.27 4.24 5.10
N PHE A 41 12.59 4.46 5.04
CA PHE A 41 13.35 4.76 6.25
C PHE A 41 12.82 6.00 6.96
N GLU A 42 12.49 7.06 6.22
CA GLU A 42 11.91 8.27 6.81
C GLU A 42 10.64 7.98 7.60
N ARG A 43 9.84 7.03 7.13
CA ARG A 43 8.58 6.70 7.78
C ARG A 43 8.73 5.80 8.99
N VAL A 44 9.79 4.98 9.02
CA VAL A 44 9.95 3.97 10.08
C VAL A 44 11.09 4.27 11.05
N HIS A 45 11.90 5.30 10.80
CA HIS A 45 13.08 5.56 11.63
C HIS A 45 12.74 5.86 13.09
N GLN A 46 11.55 6.38 13.36
CA GLN A 46 11.09 6.65 14.73
C GLN A 46 10.92 5.39 15.57
N THR A 47 10.85 4.23 14.93
CA THR A 47 10.78 2.96 15.64
C THR A 47 12.15 2.49 16.12
N GLY A 48 13.21 3.25 15.85
CA GLY A 48 14.58 2.88 16.17
C GLY A 48 15.26 2.03 15.12
N MET A 49 14.59 1.78 14.00
CA MET A 49 15.13 0.96 12.93
C MET A 49 16.23 1.70 12.17
N THR A 50 17.37 1.03 11.95
CA THR A 50 18.47 1.61 11.18
C THR A 50 18.25 1.42 9.69
N GLU A 51 18.96 2.20 8.86
CA GLU A 51 18.91 2.00 7.41
C GLU A 51 19.30 0.58 7.01
N ALA A 52 20.33 0.03 7.64
CA ALA A 52 20.78 -1.34 7.35
C ALA A 52 19.66 -2.35 7.60
N THR A 53 18.91 -2.17 8.70
CA THR A 53 17.79 -3.04 9.01
C THR A 53 16.68 -2.89 7.98
N VAL A 54 16.39 -1.67 7.52
CA VAL A 54 15.39 -1.42 6.48
C VAL A 54 15.76 -2.18 5.21
N TYR A 55 17.01 -2.02 4.74
CA TYR A 55 17.45 -2.69 3.52
C TYR A 55 17.38 -4.21 3.63
N ARG A 56 17.84 -4.76 4.75
CA ARG A 56 17.78 -6.22 4.95
C ARG A 56 16.35 -6.73 4.97
N THR A 57 15.46 -5.99 5.60
CA THR A 57 14.05 -6.38 5.68
C THR A 57 13.40 -6.28 4.31
N LEU A 58 13.70 -5.23 3.53
CA LEU A 58 13.19 -5.10 2.16
C LEU A 58 13.67 -6.25 1.28
N ASP A 59 14.96 -6.60 1.37
CA ASP A 59 15.51 -7.72 0.60
C ASP A 59 14.83 -9.04 0.96
N PHE A 60 14.61 -9.26 2.26
CA PHE A 60 13.91 -10.45 2.73
C PHE A 60 12.49 -10.51 2.17
N LEU A 61 11.74 -9.42 2.31
CA LEU A 61 10.34 -9.38 1.87
C LEU A 61 10.21 -9.49 0.35
N ALA A 62 11.08 -8.82 -0.38
CA ALA A 62 11.08 -8.87 -1.84
C ALA A 62 11.52 -10.25 -2.34
N GLY A 63 12.55 -10.83 -1.72
CA GLY A 63 13.04 -12.15 -2.08
C GLY A 63 12.03 -13.26 -1.85
N ASN A 64 11.06 -13.04 -0.98
CA ASN A 64 10.01 -14.01 -0.67
C ASN A 64 8.66 -13.64 -1.32
N GLY A 65 8.65 -12.70 -2.25
CA GLY A 65 7.47 -12.37 -3.03
C GLY A 65 6.42 -11.52 -2.32
N ILE A 66 6.73 -11.02 -1.12
CA ILE A 66 5.80 -10.16 -0.38
C ILE A 66 5.80 -8.74 -0.93
N LEU A 67 6.95 -8.29 -1.43
CA LEU A 67 7.10 -7.00 -2.08
C LEU A 67 7.48 -7.17 -3.54
N LEU A 68 7.05 -6.24 -4.35
CA LEU A 68 7.51 -6.07 -5.72
C LEU A 68 8.51 -4.94 -5.75
N VAL A 69 9.54 -5.08 -6.59
CA VAL A 69 10.59 -4.08 -6.76
C VAL A 69 10.54 -3.59 -8.18
N ALA A 70 10.44 -2.29 -8.36
CA ALA A 70 10.47 -1.66 -9.68
C ALA A 70 11.67 -0.73 -9.77
N ASP A 71 12.40 -0.80 -10.88
CA ASP A 71 13.46 0.13 -11.20
C ASP A 71 12.84 1.30 -11.95
N ARG A 72 12.91 2.50 -11.38
CA ARG A 72 12.34 3.70 -11.98
C ARG A 72 13.32 4.43 -12.89
N GLY A 73 14.46 3.82 -13.19
CA GLY A 73 15.53 4.42 -13.97
C GLY A 73 16.62 4.99 -13.08
N ASN A 74 17.82 5.10 -13.63
CA ASN A 74 18.99 5.64 -12.93
C ASN A 74 19.33 4.90 -11.62
N GLY A 75 18.95 3.63 -11.51
CA GLY A 75 19.19 2.84 -10.31
C GLY A 75 18.26 3.16 -9.13
N HIS A 76 17.22 3.95 -9.35
CA HIS A 76 16.25 4.27 -8.31
C HIS A 76 15.22 3.16 -8.21
N LEU A 77 15.22 2.46 -7.08
CA LEU A 77 14.27 1.38 -6.82
C LEU A 77 13.06 1.90 -6.06
N ALA A 78 11.90 1.36 -6.38
CA ALA A 78 10.67 1.58 -5.62
C ALA A 78 10.09 0.22 -5.25
N TYR A 79 9.57 0.15 -4.03
CA TYR A 79 8.96 -1.06 -3.49
C TYR A 79 7.47 -0.85 -3.35
N GLU A 80 6.70 -1.91 -3.56
CA GLU A 80 5.26 -1.91 -3.34
C GLU A 80 4.82 -3.27 -2.83
N LEU A 81 3.66 -3.31 -2.18
CA LEU A 81 3.09 -4.57 -1.73
C LEU A 81 2.64 -5.40 -2.93
N SER A 82 2.98 -6.69 -2.92
CA SER A 82 2.41 -7.66 -3.85
C SER A 82 1.14 -8.24 -3.24
N GLY A 83 0.35 -8.90 -4.06
CA GLY A 83 -0.85 -9.57 -3.61
C GLY A 83 -2.12 -8.85 -4.01
N GLU A 84 -3.20 -9.15 -3.33
CA GLU A 84 -4.51 -8.59 -3.69
C GLU A 84 -4.55 -7.09 -3.52
N SER A 85 -4.97 -6.40 -4.60
CA SER A 85 -5.21 -4.99 -4.52
C SER A 85 -6.44 -4.72 -3.67
N HIS A 86 -6.41 -3.63 -2.96
CA HIS A 86 -7.59 -3.12 -2.29
C HIS A 86 -7.54 -1.60 -2.31
N HIS A 87 -8.71 -0.99 -2.20
CA HIS A 87 -8.82 0.46 -2.32
C HIS A 87 -9.60 0.99 -1.16
N HIS A 88 -9.42 2.27 -0.86
CA HIS A 88 -10.08 2.91 0.26
C HIS A 88 -10.78 4.18 -0.18
N ILE A 89 -11.88 4.49 0.51
CA ILE A 89 -12.53 5.80 0.45
C ILE A 89 -12.43 6.42 1.84
N ILE A 90 -12.03 7.67 1.89
CA ILE A 90 -11.90 8.41 3.15
C ILE A 90 -12.79 9.65 3.08
N CYS A 91 -13.65 9.81 4.08
CA CYS A 91 -14.44 11.03 4.20
C CYS A 91 -13.55 12.16 4.71
N ARG A 92 -13.51 13.28 3.98
CA ARG A 92 -12.70 14.41 4.36
C ARG A 92 -13.20 15.12 5.62
N THR A 93 -14.48 14.97 5.93
CA THR A 93 -15.09 15.69 7.05
C THR A 93 -14.98 14.89 8.35
N CYS A 94 -15.41 13.64 8.37
CA CYS A 94 -15.41 12.85 9.60
C CYS A 94 -14.29 11.84 9.70
N GLY A 95 -13.51 11.65 8.64
CA GLY A 95 -12.41 10.70 8.63
C GLY A 95 -12.79 9.23 8.50
N LYS A 96 -14.07 8.96 8.34
CA LYS A 96 -14.56 7.59 8.19
C LYS A 96 -13.94 6.96 6.95
N GLN A 97 -13.48 5.74 7.08
CA GLN A 97 -12.89 4.99 5.97
C GLN A 97 -13.73 3.78 5.65
N MET A 98 -13.74 3.41 4.37
CA MET A 98 -14.26 2.11 3.98
C MET A 98 -13.37 1.51 2.90
N GLU A 99 -13.36 0.20 2.84
CA GLU A 99 -12.63 -0.54 1.84
C GLU A 99 -13.50 -0.76 0.61
N VAL A 100 -12.91 -0.60 -0.57
CA VAL A 100 -13.63 -0.78 -1.84
C VAL A 100 -13.14 -2.05 -2.50
N ASP A 101 -14.07 -2.89 -2.90
CA ASP A 101 -13.76 -4.12 -3.64
C ASP A 101 -13.09 -3.75 -4.97
N PRO A 102 -11.93 -4.35 -5.29
CA PRO A 102 -11.28 -4.12 -6.58
C PRO A 102 -12.18 -4.37 -7.77
N ALA A 103 -13.15 -5.27 -7.65
CA ALA A 103 -14.09 -5.57 -8.74
C ALA A 103 -14.91 -4.35 -9.16
N LEU A 104 -15.13 -3.40 -8.26
CA LEU A 104 -15.84 -2.16 -8.60
C LEU A 104 -15.05 -1.27 -9.54
N LEU A 105 -13.73 -1.34 -9.49
CA LEU A 105 -12.86 -0.51 -10.32
C LEU A 105 -12.39 -1.20 -11.58
N ALA A 106 -12.51 -2.53 -11.65
CA ALA A 106 -12.00 -3.29 -12.78
C ALA A 106 -12.50 -2.80 -14.14
N PRO A 107 -13.79 -2.48 -14.32
CA PRO A 107 -14.28 -1.98 -15.62
C PRO A 107 -13.62 -0.65 -16.02
N ALA A 108 -13.46 0.26 -15.07
CA ALA A 108 -12.85 1.56 -15.36
C ALA A 108 -11.38 1.42 -15.72
N ILE A 109 -10.67 0.55 -15.02
CA ILE A 109 -9.26 0.28 -15.30
C ILE A 109 -9.11 -0.35 -16.69
N SER A 110 -9.95 -1.34 -17.01
CA SER A 110 -9.94 -1.96 -18.33
C SER A 110 -10.18 -0.95 -19.45
N GLN A 111 -11.11 -0.03 -19.24
CA GLN A 111 -11.40 1.00 -20.23
C GLN A 111 -10.22 1.93 -20.43
N MET A 112 -9.58 2.34 -19.34
CA MET A 112 -8.38 3.17 -19.44
C MET A 112 -7.26 2.47 -20.18
N GLU A 113 -7.05 1.19 -19.92
CA GLU A 113 -6.04 0.41 -20.64
C GLU A 113 -6.35 0.32 -22.11
N SER A 114 -7.62 0.09 -22.45
CA SER A 114 -8.06 -0.03 -23.84
C SER A 114 -7.86 1.27 -24.62
N GLU A 115 -8.17 2.41 -23.99
CA GLU A 115 -8.09 3.70 -24.66
C GLU A 115 -6.68 4.26 -24.75
N THR A 116 -5.84 3.94 -23.77
CA THR A 116 -4.50 4.52 -23.71
C THR A 116 -3.40 3.58 -24.17
N GLY A 117 -3.67 2.28 -24.23
CA GLY A 117 -2.67 1.27 -24.53
C GLY A 117 -1.73 0.97 -23.37
N TYR A 118 -1.92 1.60 -22.23
CA TYR A 118 -1.13 1.35 -21.04
C TYR A 118 -1.62 0.09 -20.33
N ARG A 119 -0.69 -0.62 -19.71
CA ARG A 119 -1.03 -1.69 -18.79
C ARG A 119 -0.94 -1.09 -17.39
N LEU A 120 -2.05 -1.09 -16.65
CA LEU A 120 -2.16 -0.40 -15.37
C LEU A 120 -2.08 -1.39 -14.22
N ASN A 121 -1.37 -0.99 -13.17
CA ASN A 121 -1.32 -1.73 -11.92
C ASN A 121 -1.91 -0.84 -10.82
N ALA A 122 -3.16 -1.08 -10.47
CA ALA A 122 -3.85 -0.31 -9.44
C ALA A 122 -3.82 -1.09 -8.14
N GLY A 123 -2.64 -1.23 -7.55
CA GLY A 123 -2.46 -2.03 -6.34
C GLY A 123 -3.19 -1.45 -5.13
N HIS A 124 -3.17 -0.14 -4.97
CA HIS A 124 -3.78 0.51 -3.82
C HIS A 124 -4.13 1.95 -4.17
N LEU A 125 -5.43 2.25 -4.17
CA LEU A 125 -5.92 3.60 -4.45
C LEU A 125 -6.70 4.10 -3.24
N THR A 126 -6.60 5.40 -3.00
CA THR A 126 -7.38 6.07 -1.97
C THR A 126 -8.17 7.20 -2.60
N PHE A 127 -9.47 7.19 -2.37
CA PHE A 127 -10.37 8.22 -2.83
C PHE A 127 -10.82 9.08 -1.66
N PHE A 128 -10.89 10.38 -1.86
CA PHE A 128 -11.35 11.32 -0.85
C PHE A 128 -12.68 11.89 -1.27
N GLY A 129 -13.64 11.93 -0.34
CA GLY A 129 -14.96 12.43 -0.65
C GLY A 129 -15.74 12.75 0.62
N LEU A 130 -17.06 12.72 0.51
CA LEU A 130 -17.97 12.90 1.63
C LEU A 130 -18.83 11.67 1.81
N CYS A 131 -18.85 11.14 3.03
CA CYS A 131 -19.70 9.99 3.33
C CYS A 131 -21.18 10.41 3.29
N PRO A 132 -22.12 9.45 3.18
CA PRO A 132 -23.54 9.79 3.09
C PRO A 132 -24.04 10.64 4.26
N GLU A 133 -23.54 10.38 5.46
CA GLU A 133 -23.94 11.14 6.64
C GLU A 133 -23.46 12.60 6.56
N CYS A 134 -22.24 12.83 6.11
CA CYS A 134 -21.70 14.18 6.00
C CYS A 134 -22.35 14.95 4.85
N GLN A 135 -22.81 14.26 3.81
CA GLN A 135 -23.57 14.91 2.74
C GLN A 135 -24.90 15.46 3.22
N THR A 136 -25.60 14.71 4.06
CA THR A 136 -26.87 15.17 4.60
C THR A 136 -26.70 16.27 5.64
N ASN A 137 -25.60 16.28 6.37
CA ASN A 137 -25.32 17.27 7.41
C ASN A 137 -24.52 18.45 6.89
N SER A 138 -24.08 18.42 5.64
CA SER A 138 -23.31 19.49 5.03
C SER A 138 -24.22 20.60 4.57
N ARG A 139 -23.91 21.82 4.97
CA ARG A 139 -24.60 23.02 4.51
C ARG A 139 -23.63 24.16 4.32
#